data_b3c8a9763edc6411ce7870a955b3be41
#
_entry.id   b3c8a9763edc6411ce7870a955b3be41
#
_cell.length_a   1.000
_cell.length_b   1.000
_cell.length_c   1.000
_cell.angle_alpha   90.00
_cell.angle_beta   90.00
_cell.angle_gamma   90.00
#
_symmetry.space_group_name_H-M   'P 1'
#
loop_
_entity.id
_entity.type
_entity.pdbx_description
1 polymer ?
#
loop_
_entity_poly.entity_id
_entity_poly.type
_entity_poly.pdbx_seq_one_letter_code
_entity_poly.pdbx_strand_id
1 'polypeptide(L)'
;MNILKTSNLKKYYGNGENLVKAIDNANIDIKEGEFVAIVGKSGSGKSTLLHIMGGLDNPTEGKVYINDKDIFSLKEEELAIFRRRNIGFIFQNSNLIPSLNVWENITLPVGLDGKEINKPFVTDIINSLGLESKVDALPNTLSGGQQQRVAIARALVARPAIILADEPTGNLDSKTSDEVMSLLKTMIKKYNQTLVMITHDETIAQMADRVIYIEDGKVVKGGVT
;
A
#
# COMPACT_ATOMS: atom_id res chain seq x y z
N MET A 1 -10.80 16.19 -2.35
CA MET A 1 -11.60 15.15 -3.04
C MET A 1 -11.35 13.82 -2.33
N ASN A 2 -12.33 12.90 -2.25
CA ASN A 2 -12.05 11.56 -1.70
C ASN A 2 -11.40 10.73 -2.79
N ILE A 3 -10.21 10.20 -2.54
CA ILE A 3 -9.49 9.34 -3.50
C ILE A 3 -9.92 7.89 -3.36
N LEU A 4 -10.24 7.45 -2.13
CA LEU A 4 -10.75 6.13 -1.83
C LEU A 4 -11.96 6.24 -0.90
N LYS A 5 -12.99 5.42 -1.15
CA LYS A 5 -14.16 5.28 -0.30
C LYS A 5 -14.58 3.82 -0.21
N THR A 6 -14.90 3.35 1.00
CA THR A 6 -15.57 2.07 1.20
C THR A 6 -17.01 2.32 1.66
N SER A 7 -17.94 1.48 1.22
CA SER A 7 -19.37 1.58 1.56
C SER A 7 -19.91 0.24 2.00
N ASN A 8 -20.29 0.15 3.28
CA ASN A 8 -20.86 -1.05 3.93
C ASN A 8 -20.02 -2.32 3.65
N LEU A 9 -18.69 -2.16 3.66
CA LEU A 9 -17.77 -3.21 3.26
C LEU A 9 -17.79 -4.35 4.27
N LYS A 10 -17.96 -5.57 3.78
CA LYS A 10 -17.95 -6.80 4.58
C LYS A 10 -17.03 -7.84 3.96
N LYS A 11 -16.36 -8.59 4.79
CA LYS A 11 -15.61 -9.80 4.41
C LYS A 11 -15.78 -10.86 5.45
N TYR A 12 -16.42 -11.95 5.04
CA TYR A 12 -16.68 -13.10 5.88
C TYR A 12 -16.01 -14.33 5.28
N TYR A 13 -15.36 -15.12 6.12
CA TYR A 13 -14.75 -16.39 5.75
C TYR A 13 -15.46 -17.53 6.48
N GLY A 14 -15.57 -18.69 5.84
CA GLY A 14 -16.25 -19.86 6.41
C GLY A 14 -17.77 -19.76 6.38
N ASN A 15 -18.45 -20.74 6.95
CA ASN A 15 -19.91 -20.82 7.00
C ASN A 15 -20.36 -21.39 8.37
N GLY A 16 -21.60 -21.10 8.78
CA GLY A 16 -22.20 -21.64 10.00
C GLY A 16 -21.41 -21.28 11.26
N GLU A 17 -21.06 -22.30 12.08
CA GLU A 17 -20.33 -22.10 13.33
C GLU A 17 -18.89 -21.62 13.15
N ASN A 18 -18.30 -21.82 11.97
CA ASN A 18 -16.94 -21.38 11.64
C ASN A 18 -16.91 -20.04 10.90
N LEU A 19 -17.98 -19.26 10.94
CA LEU A 19 -18.05 -17.95 10.30
C LEU A 19 -17.15 -16.94 11.00
N VAL A 20 -16.12 -16.45 10.30
CA VAL A 20 -15.25 -15.36 10.75
C VAL A 20 -15.60 -14.08 10.02
N LYS A 21 -16.04 -13.06 10.74
CA LYS A 21 -16.33 -11.73 10.21
C LYS A 21 -15.05 -10.87 10.24
N ALA A 22 -14.20 -11.07 9.24
CA ALA A 22 -12.91 -10.36 9.18
C ALA A 22 -13.09 -8.85 9.01
N ILE A 23 -14.10 -8.42 8.26
CA ILE A 23 -14.55 -7.03 8.13
C ILE A 23 -16.07 -7.02 8.22
N ASP A 24 -16.61 -6.16 9.08
CA ASP A 24 -18.05 -6.04 9.32
C ASP A 24 -18.52 -4.58 9.25
N ASN A 25 -19.06 -4.21 8.08
CA ASN A 25 -19.64 -2.89 7.80
C ASN A 25 -18.64 -1.72 7.88
N ALA A 26 -17.45 -1.87 7.27
CA ALA A 26 -16.46 -0.80 7.25
C ALA A 26 -16.84 0.31 6.24
N ASN A 27 -16.92 1.55 6.75
CA ASN A 27 -17.15 2.75 5.97
C ASN A 27 -15.97 3.71 6.22
N ILE A 28 -15.17 3.95 5.19
CA ILE A 28 -13.93 4.74 5.26
C ILE A 28 -13.89 5.67 4.05
N ASP A 29 -13.53 6.90 4.28
CA ASP A 29 -13.24 7.90 3.25
C ASP A 29 -11.78 8.35 3.42
N ILE A 30 -10.98 8.31 2.37
CA ILE A 30 -9.59 8.79 2.33
C ILE A 30 -9.50 9.98 1.36
N LYS A 31 -8.94 11.08 1.82
CA LYS A 31 -8.76 12.27 0.98
C LYS A 31 -7.47 12.18 0.17
N GLU A 32 -7.48 12.85 -0.98
CA GLU A 32 -6.28 13.00 -1.80
C GLU A 32 -5.16 13.70 -1.02
N GLY A 33 -3.95 13.16 -1.11
CA GLY A 33 -2.76 13.66 -0.40
C GLY A 33 -2.72 13.34 1.11
N GLU A 34 -3.72 12.62 1.63
CA GLU A 34 -3.78 12.25 3.06
C GLU A 34 -2.88 11.05 3.36
N PHE A 35 -2.14 11.11 4.45
CA PHE A 35 -1.49 9.93 5.04
C PHE A 35 -2.37 9.39 6.18
N VAL A 36 -2.92 8.20 6.00
CA VAL A 36 -3.77 7.53 6.99
C VAL A 36 -3.08 6.29 7.53
N ALA A 37 -3.00 6.17 8.85
CA ALA A 37 -2.59 4.94 9.52
C ALA A 37 -3.81 4.12 9.93
N ILE A 38 -3.78 2.81 9.69
CA ILE A 38 -4.76 1.83 10.17
C ILE A 38 -4.09 1.01 11.28
N VAL A 39 -4.64 1.07 12.48
CA VAL A 39 -4.11 0.39 13.66
C VAL A 39 -5.14 -0.54 14.28
N GLY A 40 -4.68 -1.51 15.05
CA GLY A 40 -5.53 -2.48 15.73
C GLY A 40 -4.76 -3.73 16.11
N LYS A 41 -5.35 -4.57 16.97
CA LYS A 41 -4.73 -5.82 17.42
C LYS A 41 -4.45 -6.78 16.26
N SER A 42 -3.53 -7.73 16.45
CA SER A 42 -3.33 -8.82 15.49
C SER A 42 -4.66 -9.57 15.29
N GLY A 43 -4.96 -9.93 14.04
CA GLY A 43 -6.21 -10.62 13.69
C GLY A 43 -7.47 -9.73 13.63
N SER A 44 -7.38 -8.41 13.85
CA SER A 44 -8.55 -7.51 13.80
C SER A 44 -9.09 -7.22 12.39
N GLY A 45 -8.46 -7.73 11.32
CA GLY A 45 -8.92 -7.58 9.93
C GLY A 45 -8.20 -6.52 9.11
N LYS A 46 -7.15 -5.85 9.62
CA LYS A 46 -6.43 -4.75 8.94
C LYS A 46 -5.92 -5.12 7.55
N SER A 47 -5.12 -6.19 7.43
CA SER A 47 -4.58 -6.64 6.14
C SER A 47 -5.69 -7.08 5.18
N THR A 48 -6.74 -7.74 5.69
CA THR A 48 -7.92 -8.07 4.88
C THR A 48 -8.57 -6.81 4.31
N LEU A 49 -8.77 -5.79 5.15
CA LEU A 49 -9.31 -4.50 4.70
C LEU A 49 -8.42 -3.86 3.62
N LEU A 50 -7.11 -3.78 3.86
CA LEU A 50 -6.17 -3.19 2.91
C LEU A 50 -6.17 -3.95 1.57
N HIS A 51 -6.19 -5.29 1.61
CA HIS A 51 -6.22 -6.12 0.41
C HIS A 51 -7.51 -5.91 -0.40
N ILE A 52 -8.67 -5.79 0.27
CA ILE A 52 -9.92 -5.50 -0.42
C ILE A 52 -9.91 -4.06 -0.97
N MET A 53 -9.45 -3.07 -0.22
CA MET A 53 -9.31 -1.69 -0.70
C MET A 53 -8.39 -1.62 -1.93
N GLY A 54 -7.41 -2.51 -2.02
CA GLY A 54 -6.51 -2.63 -3.15
C GLY A 54 -6.97 -3.58 -4.27
N GLY A 55 -8.14 -4.23 -4.13
CA GLY A 55 -8.65 -5.19 -5.11
C GLY A 55 -7.81 -6.47 -5.23
N LEU A 56 -7.06 -6.84 -4.18
CA LEU A 56 -6.33 -8.12 -4.08
C LEU A 56 -7.20 -9.24 -3.54
N ASP A 57 -8.25 -8.90 -2.80
CA ASP A 57 -9.27 -9.83 -2.32
C ASP A 57 -10.66 -9.22 -2.59
N ASN A 58 -11.67 -10.07 -2.78
CA ASN A 58 -13.04 -9.65 -3.06
C ASN A 58 -13.83 -9.48 -1.75
N PRO A 59 -14.68 -8.44 -1.61
CA PRO A 59 -15.58 -8.34 -0.50
C PRO A 59 -16.69 -9.41 -0.57
N THR A 60 -17.27 -9.76 0.59
CA THR A 60 -18.52 -10.53 0.63
C THR A 60 -19.71 -9.65 0.26
N GLU A 61 -19.71 -8.40 0.75
CA GLU A 61 -20.70 -7.37 0.46
C GLU A 61 -20.05 -5.99 0.52
N GLY A 62 -20.77 -4.99 -0.02
CA GLY A 62 -20.31 -3.61 -0.03
C GLY A 62 -19.48 -3.26 -1.26
N LYS A 63 -18.90 -2.06 -1.26
CA LYS A 63 -18.22 -1.50 -2.42
C LYS A 63 -16.95 -0.76 -2.03
N VAL A 64 -16.00 -0.72 -2.95
CA VAL A 64 -14.80 0.11 -2.86
C VAL A 64 -14.73 1.00 -4.10
N TYR A 65 -14.60 2.30 -3.86
CA TYR A 65 -14.45 3.29 -4.90
C TYR A 65 -13.03 3.87 -4.85
N ILE A 66 -12.36 3.95 -5.99
CA ILE A 66 -11.11 4.68 -6.16
C ILE A 66 -11.30 5.63 -7.35
N ASN A 67 -11.07 6.93 -7.15
CA ASN A 67 -11.41 7.97 -8.13
C ASN A 67 -12.88 7.84 -8.61
N ASP A 68 -13.80 7.70 -7.67
CA ASP A 68 -15.25 7.52 -7.89
C ASP A 68 -15.64 6.27 -8.70
N LYS A 69 -14.68 5.41 -9.04
CA LYS A 69 -14.94 4.17 -9.78
C LYS A 69 -15.09 2.99 -8.81
N ASP A 70 -16.23 2.29 -8.84
CA ASP A 70 -16.45 1.02 -8.13
C ASP A 70 -15.52 -0.04 -8.75
N ILE A 71 -14.45 -0.42 -8.02
CA ILE A 71 -13.41 -1.31 -8.56
C ILE A 71 -13.90 -2.76 -8.72
N PHE A 72 -14.92 -3.17 -7.97
CA PHE A 72 -15.50 -4.51 -8.05
C PHE A 72 -16.63 -4.62 -9.10
N SER A 73 -16.99 -3.53 -9.77
CA SER A 73 -17.81 -3.57 -10.99
C SER A 73 -17.01 -3.98 -12.24
N LEU A 74 -15.68 -3.99 -12.14
CA LEU A 74 -14.76 -4.36 -13.20
C LEU A 74 -14.64 -5.88 -13.33
N LYS A 75 -14.42 -6.37 -14.55
CA LYS A 75 -13.99 -7.76 -14.78
C LYS A 75 -12.58 -7.97 -14.24
N GLU A 76 -12.19 -9.19 -13.97
CA GLU A 76 -10.90 -9.54 -13.36
C GLU A 76 -9.69 -8.94 -14.12
N GLU A 77 -9.70 -9.04 -15.47
CA GLU A 77 -8.64 -8.46 -16.30
C GLU A 77 -8.59 -6.93 -16.21
N GLU A 78 -9.76 -6.28 -16.23
CA GLU A 78 -9.87 -4.83 -16.10
C GLU A 78 -9.44 -4.36 -14.71
N LEU A 79 -9.78 -5.12 -13.66
CA LEU A 79 -9.34 -4.85 -12.29
C LEU A 79 -7.82 -4.99 -12.15
N ALA A 80 -7.21 -5.98 -12.79
CA ALA A 80 -5.75 -6.14 -12.80
C ALA A 80 -5.04 -4.94 -13.46
N ILE A 81 -5.57 -4.47 -14.59
CA ILE A 81 -5.07 -3.26 -15.27
C ILE A 81 -5.29 -2.02 -14.39
N PHE A 82 -6.47 -1.91 -13.76
CA PHE A 82 -6.80 -0.80 -12.88
C PHE A 82 -5.84 -0.74 -11.69
N ARG A 83 -5.58 -1.87 -11.00
CA ARG A 83 -4.61 -1.96 -9.91
C ARG A 83 -3.23 -1.47 -10.33
N ARG A 84 -2.69 -2.01 -11.42
CA ARG A 84 -1.37 -1.65 -11.94
C ARG A 84 -1.21 -0.15 -12.19
N ARG A 85 -2.28 0.52 -12.60
CA ARG A 85 -2.27 1.94 -12.97
C ARG A 85 -2.57 2.89 -11.81
N ASN A 86 -3.36 2.45 -10.84
CA ASN A 86 -3.93 3.34 -9.84
C ASN A 86 -3.50 3.03 -8.41
N ILE A 87 -2.89 1.87 -8.14
CA ILE A 87 -2.57 1.43 -6.79
C ILE A 87 -1.11 1.01 -6.70
N GLY A 88 -0.38 1.65 -5.81
CA GLY A 88 0.97 1.21 -5.42
C GLY A 88 0.87 0.34 -4.17
N PHE A 89 1.47 -0.87 -4.19
CA PHE A 89 1.53 -1.73 -3.01
C PHE A 89 2.93 -1.77 -2.42
N ILE A 90 3.01 -1.66 -1.09
CA ILE A 90 4.21 -1.89 -0.29
C ILE A 90 3.85 -2.94 0.76
N PHE A 91 4.46 -4.13 0.69
CA PHE A 91 4.21 -5.22 1.62
C PHE A 91 5.32 -5.29 2.69
N GLN A 92 5.04 -5.97 3.79
CA GLN A 92 6.01 -6.27 4.84
C GLN A 92 7.22 -7.02 4.31
N ASN A 93 7.00 -8.03 3.46
CA ASN A 93 8.04 -8.58 2.60
C ASN A 93 8.07 -7.76 1.32
N SER A 94 9.22 -7.26 0.92
CA SER A 94 9.38 -6.39 -0.27
C SER A 94 8.81 -6.99 -1.57
N ASN A 95 8.64 -8.31 -1.63
CA ASN A 95 8.10 -9.07 -2.77
C ASN A 95 8.76 -8.67 -4.09
N LEU A 96 10.09 -8.52 -4.08
CA LEU A 96 10.87 -8.28 -5.28
C LEU A 96 10.97 -9.56 -6.10
N ILE A 97 10.99 -9.43 -7.41
CA ILE A 97 11.21 -10.56 -8.32
C ILE A 97 12.70 -10.89 -8.31
N PRO A 98 13.11 -12.08 -7.83
CA PRO A 98 14.52 -12.38 -7.58
C PRO A 98 15.41 -12.38 -8.82
N SER A 99 14.83 -12.66 -10.00
CA SER A 99 15.54 -12.70 -11.29
C SER A 99 15.68 -11.34 -11.97
N LEU A 100 15.04 -10.30 -11.43
CA LEU A 100 15.10 -8.94 -11.95
C LEU A 100 16.02 -8.10 -11.06
N ASN A 101 16.83 -7.23 -11.68
CA ASN A 101 17.64 -6.26 -10.96
C ASN A 101 16.77 -5.13 -10.35
N VAL A 102 17.38 -4.17 -9.65
CA VAL A 102 16.68 -3.05 -9.01
C VAL A 102 15.92 -2.22 -10.04
N TRP A 103 16.55 -1.84 -11.15
CA TRP A 103 15.88 -1.06 -12.20
C TRP A 103 14.67 -1.77 -12.77
N GLU A 104 14.81 -3.04 -13.09
CA GLU A 104 13.75 -3.88 -13.66
C GLU A 104 12.60 -4.08 -12.67
N ASN A 105 12.89 -4.34 -11.38
CA ASN A 105 11.87 -4.42 -10.34
C ASN A 105 11.08 -3.11 -10.20
N ILE A 106 11.77 -1.95 -10.21
CA ILE A 106 11.14 -0.64 -10.10
C ILE A 106 10.24 -0.37 -11.31
N THR A 107 10.74 -0.60 -12.52
CA THR A 107 10.05 -0.22 -13.76
C THR A 107 9.00 -1.24 -14.22
N LEU A 108 8.95 -2.41 -13.60
CA LEU A 108 8.05 -3.51 -13.96
C LEU A 108 6.57 -3.09 -14.16
N PRO A 109 5.94 -2.32 -13.26
CA PRO A 109 4.52 -1.94 -13.44
C PRO A 109 4.28 -1.12 -14.71
N VAL A 110 5.22 -0.25 -15.08
CA VAL A 110 5.15 0.59 -16.28
C VAL A 110 5.38 -0.27 -17.52
N GLY A 111 6.36 -1.18 -17.49
CA GLY A 111 6.65 -2.10 -18.58
C GLY A 111 5.48 -3.05 -18.89
N LEU A 112 4.83 -3.62 -17.86
CA LEU A 112 3.64 -4.45 -18.01
C LEU A 112 2.42 -3.69 -18.57
N ASP A 113 2.39 -2.37 -18.44
CA ASP A 113 1.35 -1.52 -19.03
C ASP A 113 1.66 -1.13 -20.48
N GLY A 114 2.80 -1.55 -21.02
CA GLY A 114 3.25 -1.22 -22.37
C GLY A 114 3.60 0.26 -22.57
N LYS A 115 3.80 1.01 -21.46
CA LYS A 115 4.12 2.43 -21.50
C LYS A 115 5.62 2.66 -21.58
N GLU A 116 6.01 3.76 -22.20
CA GLU A 116 7.39 4.22 -22.20
C GLU A 116 7.83 4.62 -20.77
N ILE A 117 9.01 4.16 -20.38
CA ILE A 117 9.59 4.47 -19.06
C ILE A 117 10.14 5.90 -19.08
N ASN A 118 9.59 6.76 -18.23
CA ASN A 118 10.13 8.10 -18.00
C ASN A 118 11.43 7.99 -17.18
N LYS A 119 12.56 7.79 -17.87
CA LYS A 119 13.87 7.60 -17.24
C LYS A 119 14.24 8.72 -16.25
N PRO A 120 14.08 10.02 -16.57
CA PRO A 120 14.36 11.10 -15.62
C PRO A 120 13.57 10.95 -14.31
N PHE A 121 12.29 10.61 -14.38
CA PHE A 121 11.45 10.41 -13.19
C PHE A 121 11.88 9.20 -12.36
N VAL A 122 12.17 8.08 -13.03
CA VAL A 122 12.68 6.87 -12.33
C VAL A 122 14.01 7.15 -11.65
N THR A 123 14.93 7.86 -12.34
CA THR A 123 16.22 8.24 -11.76
C THR A 123 16.06 9.16 -10.55
N ASP A 124 15.13 10.12 -10.60
CA ASP A 124 14.83 11.00 -9.44
C ASP A 124 14.31 10.20 -8.23
N ILE A 125 13.47 9.18 -8.44
CA ILE A 125 13.02 8.27 -7.38
C ILE A 125 14.21 7.48 -6.81
N ILE A 126 15.03 6.88 -7.66
CA ILE A 126 16.20 6.07 -7.29
C ILE A 126 17.17 6.90 -6.42
N ASN A 127 17.51 8.11 -6.88
CA ASN A 127 18.39 9.02 -6.16
C ASN A 127 17.80 9.44 -4.82
N SER A 128 16.51 9.76 -4.77
CA SER A 128 15.82 10.16 -3.54
C SER A 128 15.79 9.03 -2.49
N LEU A 129 15.89 7.77 -2.91
CA LEU A 129 15.90 6.58 -2.05
C LEU A 129 17.32 6.04 -1.77
N GLY A 130 18.37 6.68 -2.32
CA GLY A 130 19.77 6.27 -2.11
C GLY A 130 20.08 4.90 -2.71
N LEU A 131 19.58 4.64 -3.92
CA LEU A 131 19.72 3.37 -4.64
C LEU A 131 20.62 3.47 -5.88
N GLU A 132 21.28 4.61 -6.14
CA GLU A 132 22.05 4.89 -7.36
C GLU A 132 23.13 3.85 -7.65
N SER A 133 23.85 3.45 -6.60
CA SER A 133 24.94 2.46 -6.69
C SER A 133 24.44 1.02 -6.78
N LYS A 134 23.12 0.79 -6.74
CA LYS A 134 22.49 -0.54 -6.68
C LYS A 134 21.58 -0.86 -7.87
N VAL A 135 21.55 0.00 -8.89
CA VAL A 135 20.59 -0.08 -10.01
C VAL A 135 20.61 -1.45 -10.70
N ASP A 136 21.80 -2.02 -10.88
CA ASP A 136 22.02 -3.32 -11.53
C ASP A 136 22.09 -4.51 -10.55
N ALA A 137 21.93 -4.25 -9.25
CA ALA A 137 22.02 -5.29 -8.23
C ALA A 137 20.78 -6.18 -8.22
N LEU A 138 20.95 -7.48 -7.94
CA LEU A 138 19.85 -8.42 -7.72
C LEU A 138 19.34 -8.35 -6.27
N PRO A 139 18.06 -8.63 -6.01
CA PRO A 139 17.46 -8.55 -4.67
C PRO A 139 18.22 -9.28 -3.58
N ASN A 140 18.77 -10.45 -3.86
CA ASN A 140 19.51 -11.28 -2.90
C ASN A 140 20.85 -10.66 -2.45
N THR A 141 21.33 -9.60 -3.12
CA THR A 141 22.55 -8.86 -2.77
C THR A 141 22.27 -7.58 -1.98
N LEU A 142 20.99 -7.29 -1.72
CA LEU A 142 20.52 -6.10 -1.03
C LEU A 142 20.22 -6.39 0.44
N SER A 143 20.49 -5.42 1.33
CA SER A 143 19.95 -5.47 2.70
C SER A 143 18.42 -5.37 2.72
N GLY A 144 17.77 -5.80 3.81
CA GLY A 144 16.31 -5.72 3.95
C GLY A 144 15.78 -4.28 3.75
N GLY A 145 16.45 -3.29 4.32
CA GLY A 145 16.10 -1.88 4.12
C GLY A 145 16.27 -1.41 2.67
N GLN A 146 17.31 -1.89 1.96
CA GLN A 146 17.48 -1.60 0.53
C GLN A 146 16.38 -2.25 -0.30
N GLN A 147 16.03 -3.51 -0.03
CA GLN A 147 14.91 -4.18 -0.70
C GLN A 147 13.60 -3.43 -0.49
N GLN A 148 13.36 -2.94 0.72
CA GLN A 148 12.15 -2.16 1.03
C GLN A 148 12.13 -0.81 0.30
N ARG A 149 13.29 -0.13 0.17
CA ARG A 149 13.40 1.09 -0.65
C ARG A 149 13.10 0.81 -2.13
N VAL A 150 13.51 -0.34 -2.66
CA VAL A 150 13.14 -0.77 -4.03
C VAL A 150 11.64 -1.01 -4.16
N ALA A 151 10.99 -1.63 -3.17
CA ALA A 151 9.54 -1.81 -3.15
C ALA A 151 8.79 -0.47 -3.10
N ILE A 152 9.27 0.51 -2.33
CA ILE A 152 8.74 1.89 -2.31
C ILE A 152 8.89 2.54 -3.70
N ALA A 153 10.06 2.44 -4.32
CA ALA A 153 10.29 2.97 -5.67
C ALA A 153 9.32 2.36 -6.70
N ARG A 154 9.15 1.03 -6.65
CA ARG A 154 8.22 0.29 -7.51
C ARG A 154 6.77 0.74 -7.32
N ALA A 155 6.36 1.02 -6.08
CA ALA A 155 5.02 1.52 -5.81
C ALA A 155 4.77 2.91 -6.39
N LEU A 156 5.80 3.78 -6.41
CA LEU A 156 5.71 5.17 -6.85
C LEU A 156 5.80 5.35 -8.37
N VAL A 157 6.52 4.47 -9.06
CA VAL A 157 6.91 4.67 -10.47
C VAL A 157 5.72 4.80 -11.43
N ALA A 158 4.62 4.11 -11.15
CA ALA A 158 3.39 4.16 -11.94
C ALA A 158 2.58 5.46 -11.69
N ARG A 159 3.00 6.32 -10.75
CA ARG A 159 2.25 7.50 -10.28
C ARG A 159 0.82 7.12 -9.90
N PRO A 160 0.65 6.20 -8.95
CA PRO A 160 -0.67 5.69 -8.59
C PRO A 160 -1.52 6.78 -7.95
N ALA A 161 -2.84 6.58 -7.94
CA ALA A 161 -3.76 7.44 -7.20
C ALA A 161 -3.59 7.29 -5.68
N ILE A 162 -3.25 6.08 -5.23
CA ILE A 162 -3.09 5.74 -3.81
C ILE A 162 -2.00 4.68 -3.62
N ILE A 163 -1.28 4.78 -2.51
CA ILE A 163 -0.32 3.77 -2.05
C ILE A 163 -0.92 3.08 -0.83
N LEU A 164 -0.92 1.74 -0.85
CA LEU A 164 -1.36 0.87 0.23
C LEU A 164 -0.16 0.13 0.79
N ALA A 165 0.13 0.30 2.07
CA ALA A 165 1.30 -0.28 2.74
C ALA A 165 0.85 -1.20 3.89
N ASP A 166 1.23 -2.47 3.84
CA ASP A 166 0.96 -3.45 4.88
C ASP A 166 2.23 -3.70 5.70
N GLU A 167 2.31 -3.07 6.87
CA GLU A 167 3.45 -3.16 7.81
C GLU A 167 4.84 -3.03 7.11
N PRO A 168 5.09 -1.95 6.36
CA PRO A 168 6.22 -1.87 5.43
C PRO A 168 7.60 -1.98 6.08
N THR A 169 7.69 -1.88 7.40
CA THR A 169 8.93 -1.97 8.17
C THR A 169 8.94 -3.09 9.21
N GLY A 170 7.91 -3.94 9.23
CA GLY A 170 7.74 -4.97 10.27
C GLY A 170 8.83 -6.03 10.32
N ASN A 171 9.66 -6.18 9.28
CA ASN A 171 10.78 -7.12 9.21
C ASN A 171 12.15 -6.43 9.33
N LEU A 172 12.18 -5.15 9.69
CA LEU A 172 13.43 -4.36 9.79
C LEU A 172 13.76 -4.09 11.26
N ASP A 173 15.04 -3.90 11.56
CA ASP A 173 15.45 -3.36 12.84
C ASP A 173 14.99 -1.90 13.01
N SER A 174 14.89 -1.42 14.25
CA SER A 174 14.33 -0.11 14.57
C SER A 174 15.01 1.04 13.82
N LYS A 175 16.35 1.02 13.72
CA LYS A 175 17.11 2.10 13.05
C LYS A 175 16.80 2.11 11.54
N THR A 176 16.84 0.95 10.90
CA THR A 176 16.51 0.80 9.48
C THR A 176 15.05 1.15 9.21
N SER A 177 14.14 0.79 10.14
CA SER A 177 12.73 1.16 10.09
C SER A 177 12.54 2.68 10.05
N ASP A 178 13.18 3.41 10.96
CA ASP A 178 13.11 4.88 11.03
C ASP A 178 13.64 5.53 9.74
N GLU A 179 14.75 5.02 9.21
CA GLU A 179 15.32 5.51 7.95
C GLU A 179 14.36 5.30 6.78
N VAL A 180 13.79 4.10 6.63
CA VAL A 180 12.85 3.75 5.56
C VAL A 180 11.56 4.57 5.67
N MET A 181 11.03 4.75 6.89
CA MET A 181 9.82 5.55 7.13
C MET A 181 10.03 7.03 6.84
N SER A 182 11.18 7.59 7.23
CA SER A 182 11.56 8.97 6.90
C SER A 182 11.63 9.20 5.39
N LEU A 183 12.25 8.26 4.66
CA LEU A 183 12.31 8.31 3.19
C LEU A 183 10.91 8.19 2.58
N LEU A 184 10.10 7.22 3.02
CA LEU A 184 8.73 7.05 2.54
C LEU A 184 7.91 8.33 2.72
N LYS A 185 7.93 8.93 3.93
CA LYS A 185 7.23 10.19 4.23
C LYS A 185 7.69 11.33 3.32
N THR A 186 9.00 11.43 3.07
CA THR A 186 9.58 12.42 2.17
C THR A 186 9.06 12.22 0.74
N MET A 187 9.03 10.98 0.25
CA MET A 187 8.57 10.65 -1.09
C MET A 187 7.07 10.92 -1.28
N ILE A 188 6.24 10.54 -0.28
CA ILE A 188 4.79 10.83 -0.27
C ILE A 188 4.54 12.32 -0.41
N LYS A 189 5.25 13.14 0.38
CA LYS A 189 5.15 14.61 0.32
C LYS A 189 5.67 15.17 -1.01
N LYS A 190 6.85 14.71 -1.47
CA LYS A 190 7.49 15.18 -2.71
C LYS A 190 6.58 14.98 -3.93
N TYR A 191 5.89 13.85 -4.00
CA TYR A 191 5.05 13.48 -5.15
C TYR A 191 3.56 13.67 -4.91
N ASN A 192 3.17 14.31 -3.80
CA ASN A 192 1.77 14.54 -3.40
C ASN A 192 0.94 13.25 -3.47
N GLN A 193 1.47 12.16 -2.89
CA GLN A 193 0.82 10.86 -2.91
C GLN A 193 -0.11 10.68 -1.71
N THR A 194 -1.19 9.95 -1.91
CA THR A 194 -2.05 9.46 -0.83
C THR A 194 -1.49 8.15 -0.30
N LEU A 195 -1.39 8.00 1.02
CA LEU A 195 -0.88 6.79 1.67
C LEU A 195 -1.88 6.25 2.69
N VAL A 196 -2.19 4.97 2.58
CA VAL A 196 -2.85 4.20 3.65
C VAL A 196 -1.89 3.14 4.12
N MET A 197 -1.58 3.14 5.41
CA MET A 197 -0.59 2.22 5.98
C MET A 197 -1.16 1.48 7.17
N ILE A 198 -0.98 0.17 7.19
CA ILE A 198 -1.16 -0.63 8.39
C ILE A 198 0.13 -0.59 9.19
N THR A 199 0.01 -0.35 10.47
CA THR A 199 1.11 -0.46 11.43
C THR A 199 0.60 -0.85 12.81
N HIS A 200 1.43 -1.54 13.57
CA HIS A 200 1.24 -1.76 15.00
C HIS A 200 2.17 -0.88 15.86
N ASP A 201 3.03 -0.10 15.21
CA ASP A 201 3.95 0.84 15.85
C ASP A 201 3.26 2.20 16.04
N GLU A 202 3.10 2.60 17.30
CA GLU A 202 2.45 3.87 17.67
C GLU A 202 3.24 5.09 17.18
N THR A 203 4.57 5.01 17.13
CA THR A 203 5.43 6.10 16.64
C THR A 203 5.18 6.35 15.16
N ILE A 204 5.07 5.26 14.38
CA ILE A 204 4.75 5.34 12.96
C ILE A 204 3.32 5.86 12.76
N ALA A 205 2.36 5.39 13.56
CA ALA A 205 0.97 5.85 13.50
C ALA A 205 0.84 7.36 13.76
N GLN A 206 1.65 7.92 14.67
CA GLN A 206 1.71 9.36 14.96
C GLN A 206 2.29 10.20 13.80
N MET A 207 2.94 9.59 12.81
CA MET A 207 3.40 10.30 11.61
C MET A 207 2.26 10.57 10.61
N ALA A 208 1.11 9.93 10.77
CA ALA A 208 -0.04 10.05 9.89
C ALA A 208 -0.88 11.30 10.21
N ASP A 209 -1.57 11.82 9.20
CA ASP A 209 -2.52 12.93 9.36
C ASP A 209 -3.78 12.48 10.12
N ARG A 210 -4.11 11.18 10.01
CA ARG A 210 -5.26 10.58 10.68
C ARG A 210 -5.03 9.10 10.97
N VAL A 211 -5.55 8.64 12.11
CA VAL A 211 -5.49 7.23 12.53
C VAL A 211 -6.90 6.63 12.51
N ILE A 212 -7.04 5.46 11.90
CA ILE A 212 -8.25 4.64 11.89
C ILE A 212 -7.99 3.40 12.76
N TYR A 213 -8.86 3.17 13.72
CA TYR A 213 -8.78 1.99 14.60
C TYR A 213 -9.71 0.90 14.11
N ILE A 214 -9.20 -0.34 14.09
CA ILE A 214 -10.00 -1.54 13.75
C ILE A 214 -9.97 -2.50 14.93
N GLU A 215 -11.16 -2.88 15.40
CA GLU A 215 -11.37 -3.89 16.42
C GLU A 215 -12.44 -4.87 15.93
N ASP A 216 -12.14 -6.17 15.97
CA ASP A 216 -13.04 -7.26 15.58
C ASP A 216 -13.76 -7.03 14.24
N GLY A 217 -13.00 -6.61 13.24
CA GLY A 217 -13.50 -6.34 11.89
C GLY A 217 -14.28 -5.03 11.72
N LYS A 218 -14.41 -4.21 12.75
CA LYS A 218 -15.16 -2.94 12.72
C LYS A 218 -14.24 -1.74 12.84
N VAL A 219 -14.60 -0.70 12.11
CA VAL A 219 -13.98 0.62 12.27
C VAL A 219 -14.53 1.25 13.55
N VAL A 220 -13.68 1.40 14.56
CA VAL A 220 -13.95 2.21 15.75
C VAL A 220 -13.40 3.60 15.51
N LYS A 221 -14.15 4.66 15.83
CA LYS A 221 -13.88 6.07 15.51
C LYS A 221 -12.38 6.41 15.44
N GLY A 222 -11.94 6.88 14.27
CA GLY A 222 -10.64 7.51 14.11
C GLY A 222 -10.64 8.90 14.74
N GLY A 223 -9.65 9.16 15.60
CA GLY A 223 -9.32 10.52 16.06
C GLY A 223 -8.40 11.19 15.02
N VAL A 224 -8.55 12.50 14.89
CA VAL A 224 -7.53 13.37 14.27
C VAL A 224 -6.44 13.53 15.33
N THR A 225 -5.17 13.28 14.99
CA THR A 225 -4.01 13.61 15.85
C THR A 225 -3.81 15.11 15.92
#